data_3aa933539a0a1171bc1b1b6f46762dbe
#
_entry.id   3aa933539a0a1171bc1b1b6f46762dbe
#
_cell.length_a   1.000
_cell.length_b   1.000
_cell.length_c   1.000
_cell.angle_alpha   90.00
_cell.angle_beta   90.00
_cell.angle_gamma   90.00
#
_symmetry.space_group_name_H-M   'P 1'
#
loop_
_entity.id
_entity.type
_entity.pdbx_description
1 polymer ?
#
loop_
_entity_poly.entity_id
_entity_poly.type
_entity_poly.pdbx_seq_one_letter_code
_entity_poly.pdbx_strand_id
1 'polypeptide(L)'
;MVAAMRTAVVTGAGSGLGRAIAAELAGRGYRVHATDMDAETAARTAAEIGGEATSSPLDVRDEGACRALAGSVAREGSLDLWVNNAGVFFSGPPWEQGSELRGLMLDVNATGLINGTLAALAPMMAAGRGHIVNVISLAGIVAAPGEVAYSATKHAAMAFTLGTLFDLRRAGVRGIDVSAVCPDGIWTPMLEDKLDDPDSAASFSGQLLTPEQVAREIGKLTERPRPLAIVPRWRGPMLRLADLFPRLAIRLLPALMWDARRRQRRYKRLIEAGKWPKQ
;
A
#
# COMPACT_ATOMS: atom_id res chain seq x y z
N MET A 1 -25.65 4.20 -25.01
CA MET A 1 -24.75 3.09 -24.61
C MET A 1 -24.38 3.35 -23.15
N VAL A 2 -24.80 2.47 -22.23
CA VAL A 2 -24.32 2.51 -20.85
C VAL A 2 -22.82 2.17 -20.90
N ALA A 3 -21.96 3.05 -20.39
CA ALA A 3 -20.53 2.75 -20.31
C ALA A 3 -20.35 1.46 -19.49
N ALA A 4 -19.58 0.50 -20.00
CA ALA A 4 -19.28 -0.72 -19.26
C ALA A 4 -18.67 -0.34 -17.90
N MET A 5 -19.19 -0.92 -16.82
CA MET A 5 -18.72 -0.64 -15.47
C MET A 5 -17.28 -1.12 -15.32
N ARG A 6 -16.41 -0.24 -14.88
CA ARG A 6 -14.99 -0.56 -14.63
C ARG A 6 -14.86 -1.43 -13.38
N THR A 7 -14.00 -2.42 -13.40
CA THR A 7 -13.77 -3.30 -12.24
C THR A 7 -12.41 -3.06 -11.60
N ALA A 8 -12.41 -3.02 -10.27
CA ALA A 8 -11.21 -2.88 -9.45
C ALA A 8 -11.08 -4.05 -8.47
N VAL A 9 -9.89 -4.62 -8.36
CA VAL A 9 -9.51 -5.56 -7.29
C VAL A 9 -8.68 -4.82 -6.25
N VAL A 10 -8.96 -5.03 -4.96
CA VAL A 10 -8.19 -4.47 -3.84
C VAL A 10 -7.77 -5.59 -2.91
N THR A 11 -6.45 -5.79 -2.73
CA THR A 11 -5.91 -6.79 -1.81
C THR A 11 -5.73 -6.22 -0.40
N GLY A 12 -5.91 -7.06 0.64
CA GLY A 12 -5.88 -6.61 2.03
C GLY A 12 -7.02 -5.63 2.32
N ALA A 13 -8.21 -5.86 1.74
CA ALA A 13 -9.36 -4.97 1.82
C ALA A 13 -10.22 -5.17 3.08
N GLY A 14 -9.89 -6.14 3.93
CA GLY A 14 -10.69 -6.46 5.13
C GLY A 14 -10.65 -5.38 6.20
N SER A 15 -9.64 -4.50 6.21
CA SER A 15 -9.49 -3.48 7.25
C SER A 15 -8.69 -2.27 6.77
N GLY A 16 -8.58 -1.26 7.64
CA GLY A 16 -7.65 -0.14 7.52
C GLY A 16 -7.67 0.56 6.16
N LEU A 17 -6.48 0.69 5.55
CA LEU A 17 -6.33 1.37 4.27
C LEU A 17 -7.03 0.64 3.13
N GLY A 18 -6.96 -0.69 3.08
CA GLY A 18 -7.57 -1.48 2.00
C GLY A 18 -9.09 -1.29 1.94
N ARG A 19 -9.77 -1.30 3.10
CA ARG A 19 -11.20 -1.00 3.20
C ARG A 19 -11.51 0.41 2.73
N ALA A 20 -10.73 1.40 3.13
CA ALA A 20 -10.92 2.79 2.69
C ALA A 20 -10.70 2.96 1.17
N ILE A 21 -9.71 2.25 0.58
CA ILE A 21 -9.48 2.23 -0.87
C ILE A 21 -10.70 1.62 -1.58
N ALA A 22 -11.20 0.50 -1.10
CA ALA A 22 -12.34 -0.19 -1.68
C ALA A 22 -13.58 0.72 -1.69
N ALA A 23 -13.86 1.40 -0.58
CA ALA A 23 -14.97 2.36 -0.47
C ALA A 23 -14.79 3.58 -1.41
N GLU A 24 -13.59 4.15 -1.48
CA GLU A 24 -13.27 5.28 -2.37
C GLU A 24 -13.48 4.91 -3.84
N LEU A 25 -13.02 3.71 -4.26
CA LEU A 25 -13.16 3.24 -5.64
C LEU A 25 -14.63 2.95 -6.00
N ALA A 26 -15.40 2.37 -5.08
CA ALA A 26 -16.83 2.19 -5.27
C ALA A 26 -17.56 3.53 -5.45
N GLY A 27 -17.22 4.53 -4.61
CA GLY A 27 -17.72 5.90 -4.75
C GLY A 27 -17.35 6.58 -6.08
N ARG A 28 -16.33 6.06 -6.79
CA ARG A 28 -15.93 6.50 -8.14
C ARG A 28 -16.53 5.67 -9.27
N GLY A 29 -17.48 4.79 -8.96
CA GLY A 29 -18.20 3.98 -9.93
C GLY A 29 -17.44 2.75 -10.42
N TYR A 30 -16.50 2.23 -9.63
CA TYR A 30 -15.91 0.91 -9.87
C TYR A 30 -16.78 -0.19 -9.24
N ARG A 31 -16.96 -1.31 -9.95
CA ARG A 31 -17.31 -2.57 -9.33
C ARG A 31 -16.08 -3.07 -8.58
N VAL A 32 -16.15 -3.10 -7.25
CA VAL A 32 -15.01 -3.47 -6.42
C VAL A 32 -15.07 -4.94 -6.05
N HIS A 33 -13.94 -5.64 -6.26
CA HIS A 33 -13.71 -6.97 -5.72
C HIS A 33 -12.74 -6.84 -4.53
N ALA A 34 -13.28 -6.91 -3.31
CA ALA A 34 -12.53 -6.81 -2.08
C ALA A 34 -11.92 -8.17 -1.72
N THR A 35 -10.60 -8.24 -1.50
CA THR A 35 -9.95 -9.47 -1.09
C THR A 35 -9.11 -9.30 0.15
N ASP A 36 -9.11 -10.34 0.99
CA ASP A 36 -8.26 -10.44 2.18
C ASP A 36 -7.96 -11.90 2.46
N MET A 37 -6.92 -12.19 3.22
CA MET A 37 -6.67 -13.55 3.71
C MET A 37 -7.81 -14.02 4.62
N ASP A 38 -8.41 -13.09 5.37
CA ASP A 38 -9.63 -13.31 6.14
C ASP A 38 -10.88 -13.02 5.27
N ALA A 39 -11.55 -14.12 4.87
CA ALA A 39 -12.75 -14.07 4.06
C ALA A 39 -13.91 -13.27 4.69
N GLU A 40 -14.05 -13.32 6.01
CA GLU A 40 -15.14 -12.64 6.73
C GLU A 40 -14.96 -11.12 6.70
N THR A 41 -13.73 -10.63 6.91
CA THR A 41 -13.43 -9.20 6.85
C THR A 41 -13.56 -8.66 5.43
N ALA A 42 -13.15 -9.41 4.41
CA ALA A 42 -13.36 -9.06 3.00
C ALA A 42 -14.87 -8.98 2.66
N ALA A 43 -15.67 -9.97 3.10
CA ALA A 43 -17.11 -10.01 2.88
C ALA A 43 -17.82 -8.83 3.59
N ARG A 44 -17.39 -8.50 4.80
CA ARG A 44 -17.92 -7.33 5.54
C ARG A 44 -17.67 -6.04 4.78
N THR A 45 -16.45 -5.85 4.26
CA THR A 45 -16.12 -4.67 3.45
C THR A 45 -16.99 -4.59 2.18
N ALA A 46 -17.17 -5.70 1.46
CA ALA A 46 -18.05 -5.72 0.29
C ALA A 46 -19.51 -5.39 0.65
N ALA A 47 -20.02 -5.92 1.77
CA ALA A 47 -21.36 -5.63 2.25
C ALA A 47 -21.54 -4.15 2.67
N GLU A 48 -20.54 -3.54 3.32
CA GLU A 48 -20.55 -2.12 3.69
C GLU A 48 -20.54 -1.20 2.46
N ILE A 49 -19.81 -1.56 1.41
CA ILE A 49 -19.80 -0.83 0.14
C ILE A 49 -21.14 -0.97 -0.57
N GLY A 50 -21.75 -2.15 -0.53
CA GLY A 50 -23.00 -2.44 -1.20
C GLY A 50 -22.90 -2.47 -2.73
N GLY A 51 -24.06 -2.32 -3.40
CA GLY A 51 -24.14 -2.33 -4.87
C GLY A 51 -23.64 -3.65 -5.49
N GLU A 52 -22.73 -3.58 -6.45
CA GLU A 52 -22.15 -4.75 -7.13
C GLU A 52 -20.77 -5.16 -6.54
N ALA A 53 -20.45 -4.69 -5.33
CA ALA A 53 -19.21 -5.11 -4.68
C ALA A 53 -19.24 -6.61 -4.36
N THR A 54 -18.14 -7.28 -4.63
CA THR A 54 -17.95 -8.71 -4.37
C THR A 54 -16.71 -8.93 -3.51
N SER A 55 -16.56 -10.12 -2.96
CA SER A 55 -15.40 -10.49 -2.15
C SER A 55 -14.96 -11.93 -2.36
N SER A 56 -13.69 -12.20 -2.08
CA SER A 56 -13.16 -13.55 -1.96
C SER A 56 -11.95 -13.59 -1.04
N PRO A 57 -11.65 -14.74 -0.41
CA PRO A 57 -10.38 -14.93 0.27
C PRO A 57 -9.23 -14.87 -0.73
N LEU A 58 -8.11 -14.25 -0.34
CA LEU A 58 -6.88 -14.24 -1.10
C LEU A 58 -5.67 -14.14 -0.18
N ASP A 59 -4.85 -15.17 -0.17
CA ASP A 59 -3.47 -15.05 0.30
C ASP A 59 -2.59 -14.60 -0.87
N VAL A 60 -2.07 -13.38 -0.80
CA VAL A 60 -1.24 -12.81 -1.88
C VAL A 60 0.08 -13.56 -2.08
N ARG A 61 0.50 -14.39 -1.12
CA ARG A 61 1.69 -15.25 -1.24
C ARG A 61 1.46 -16.39 -2.24
N ASP A 62 0.22 -16.78 -2.48
CA ASP A 62 -0.15 -17.78 -3.48
C ASP A 62 -0.30 -17.12 -4.87
N GLU A 63 0.74 -17.30 -5.70
CA GLU A 63 0.76 -16.82 -7.08
C GLU A 63 -0.37 -17.41 -7.93
N GLY A 64 -0.69 -18.69 -7.71
CA GLY A 64 -1.77 -19.40 -8.43
C GLY A 64 -3.13 -18.79 -8.10
N ALA A 65 -3.42 -18.53 -6.83
CA ALA A 65 -4.63 -17.86 -6.37
C ALA A 65 -4.77 -16.44 -6.95
N CYS A 66 -3.68 -15.66 -6.94
CA CYS A 66 -3.66 -14.33 -7.56
C CYS A 66 -4.01 -14.39 -9.06
N ARG A 67 -3.41 -15.31 -9.81
CA ARG A 67 -3.70 -15.51 -11.25
C ARG A 67 -5.13 -15.98 -11.49
N ALA A 68 -5.62 -16.93 -10.70
CA ALA A 68 -6.98 -17.42 -10.82
C ALA A 68 -8.01 -16.31 -10.63
N LEU A 69 -7.82 -15.47 -9.61
CA LEU A 69 -8.68 -14.31 -9.34
C LEU A 69 -8.64 -13.29 -10.48
N ALA A 70 -7.45 -12.86 -10.91
CA ALA A 70 -7.33 -11.89 -12.00
C ALA A 70 -7.99 -12.39 -13.29
N GLY A 71 -7.82 -13.68 -13.62
CA GLY A 71 -8.47 -14.32 -14.75
C GLY A 71 -10.00 -14.44 -14.60
N SER A 72 -10.52 -14.69 -13.40
CA SER A 72 -11.97 -14.74 -13.15
C SER A 72 -12.59 -13.35 -13.35
N VAL A 73 -12.05 -12.33 -12.70
CA VAL A 73 -12.53 -10.95 -12.81
C VAL A 73 -12.51 -10.47 -14.27
N ALA A 74 -11.47 -10.79 -15.03
CA ALA A 74 -11.37 -10.42 -16.44
C ALA A 74 -12.40 -11.12 -17.32
N ARG A 75 -12.78 -12.37 -17.01
CA ARG A 75 -13.84 -13.11 -17.74
C ARG A 75 -15.25 -12.60 -17.45
N GLU A 76 -15.50 -12.06 -16.26
CA GLU A 76 -16.78 -11.49 -15.85
C GLU A 76 -17.03 -10.08 -16.43
N GLY A 77 -16.02 -9.48 -17.06
CA GLY A 77 -16.11 -8.15 -17.66
C GLY A 77 -14.75 -7.59 -18.02
N SER A 78 -14.24 -6.68 -17.24
CA SER A 78 -12.89 -6.10 -17.42
C SER A 78 -12.16 -6.04 -16.09
N LEU A 79 -10.85 -6.22 -16.12
CA LEU A 79 -9.97 -5.87 -15.01
C LEU A 79 -9.27 -4.54 -15.34
N ASP A 80 -9.85 -3.43 -14.86
CA ASP A 80 -9.36 -2.09 -15.20
C ASP A 80 -8.35 -1.56 -14.17
N LEU A 81 -8.49 -1.99 -12.90
CA LEU A 81 -7.63 -1.58 -11.80
C LEU A 81 -7.30 -2.76 -10.88
N TRP A 82 -6.02 -2.89 -10.52
CA TRP A 82 -5.57 -3.79 -9.47
C TRP A 82 -4.78 -3.01 -8.43
N VAL A 83 -5.20 -3.07 -7.16
CA VAL A 83 -4.52 -2.39 -6.06
C VAL A 83 -3.86 -3.42 -5.15
N ASN A 84 -2.54 -3.52 -5.20
CA ASN A 84 -1.76 -4.29 -4.24
C ASN A 84 -1.60 -3.46 -2.96
N ASN A 85 -2.43 -3.75 -1.96
CA ASN A 85 -2.42 -3.06 -0.67
C ASN A 85 -2.09 -4.01 0.49
N ALA A 86 -2.31 -5.32 0.37
CA ALA A 86 -1.98 -6.29 1.41
C ALA A 86 -0.54 -6.11 1.90
N GLY A 87 -0.37 -6.11 3.22
CA GLY A 87 0.93 -5.90 3.83
C GLY A 87 0.92 -6.17 5.33
N VAL A 88 2.10 -6.47 5.86
CA VAL A 88 2.35 -6.67 7.31
C VAL A 88 3.54 -5.83 7.75
N PHE A 89 3.54 -5.45 9.03
CA PHE A 89 4.57 -4.60 9.61
C PHE A 89 4.99 -5.11 10.98
N PHE A 90 6.29 -5.34 11.15
CA PHE A 90 6.92 -5.64 12.43
C PHE A 90 8.14 -4.74 12.59
N SER A 91 8.18 -4.02 13.69
CA SER A 91 9.27 -3.14 14.12
C SER A 91 10.28 -3.90 14.97
N GLY A 92 11.45 -3.33 15.12
CA GLY A 92 12.55 -3.84 15.91
C GLY A 92 13.88 -3.82 15.15
N PRO A 93 15.01 -3.83 15.88
CA PRO A 93 16.33 -3.89 15.26
C PRO A 93 16.52 -5.23 14.54
N PRO A 94 17.17 -5.26 13.36
CA PRO A 94 17.21 -6.44 12.50
C PRO A 94 17.93 -7.64 13.15
N TRP A 95 18.81 -7.41 14.12
CA TRP A 95 19.51 -8.48 14.85
C TRP A 95 18.67 -9.10 15.97
N GLU A 96 17.54 -8.52 16.34
CA GLU A 96 16.58 -9.05 17.33
C GLU A 96 15.34 -9.68 16.68
N GLN A 97 15.06 -9.32 15.42
CA GLN A 97 13.92 -9.89 14.70
C GLN A 97 14.20 -11.34 14.28
N GLY A 98 13.29 -12.25 14.61
CA GLY A 98 13.33 -13.66 14.17
C GLY A 98 13.24 -13.79 12.65
N SER A 99 13.83 -14.85 12.09
CA SER A 99 13.79 -15.13 10.65
C SER A 99 12.37 -15.30 10.12
N GLU A 100 11.45 -15.84 10.92
CA GLU A 100 10.04 -16.03 10.54
C GLU A 100 9.33 -14.70 10.27
N LEU A 101 9.48 -13.69 11.14
CA LEU A 101 8.87 -12.39 10.95
C LEU A 101 9.47 -11.64 9.74
N ARG A 102 10.80 -11.76 9.57
CA ARG A 102 11.46 -11.18 8.39
C ARG A 102 11.00 -11.86 7.10
N GLY A 103 10.90 -13.20 7.12
CA GLY A 103 10.36 -13.99 6.01
C GLY A 103 8.93 -13.59 5.68
N LEU A 104 8.05 -13.55 6.68
CA LEU A 104 6.65 -13.16 6.50
C LEU A 104 6.52 -11.75 5.86
N MET A 105 7.32 -10.78 6.31
CA MET A 105 7.33 -9.45 5.69
C MET A 105 7.78 -9.48 4.23
N LEU A 106 8.79 -10.28 3.88
CA LEU A 106 9.24 -10.45 2.49
C LEU A 106 8.15 -11.11 1.65
N ASP A 107 7.57 -12.19 2.14
CA ASP A 107 6.57 -12.97 1.42
C ASP A 107 5.30 -12.16 1.13
N VAL A 108 4.80 -11.40 2.11
CA VAL A 108 3.59 -10.60 1.92
C VAL A 108 3.87 -9.29 1.17
N ASN A 109 4.83 -8.49 1.67
CA ASN A 109 5.00 -7.11 1.19
C ASN A 109 5.74 -7.00 -0.15
N ALA A 110 6.62 -7.97 -0.47
CA ALA A 110 7.38 -7.98 -1.71
C ALA A 110 6.85 -9.06 -2.66
N THR A 111 6.93 -10.35 -2.30
CA THR A 111 6.50 -11.45 -3.17
C THR A 111 5.01 -11.34 -3.47
N GLY A 112 4.16 -11.08 -2.46
CA GLY A 112 2.71 -10.92 -2.65
C GLY A 112 2.36 -9.76 -3.59
N LEU A 113 3.04 -8.63 -3.48
CA LEU A 113 2.86 -7.52 -4.41
C LEU A 113 3.31 -7.89 -5.83
N ILE A 114 4.42 -8.63 -5.99
CA ILE A 114 4.90 -9.14 -7.28
C ILE A 114 3.85 -10.07 -7.89
N ASN A 115 3.35 -11.04 -7.12
CA ASN A 115 2.33 -11.99 -7.56
C ASN A 115 1.08 -11.28 -8.07
N GLY A 116 0.54 -10.34 -7.29
CA GLY A 116 -0.64 -9.56 -7.70
C GLY A 116 -0.39 -8.69 -8.93
N THR A 117 0.80 -8.08 -9.04
CA THR A 117 1.18 -7.28 -10.21
C THR A 117 1.24 -8.16 -11.47
N LEU A 118 1.91 -9.31 -11.42
CA LEU A 118 2.02 -10.23 -12.56
C LEU A 118 0.66 -10.86 -12.92
N ALA A 119 -0.15 -11.20 -11.92
CA ALA A 119 -1.49 -11.72 -12.12
C ALA A 119 -2.38 -10.74 -12.90
N ALA A 120 -2.35 -9.46 -12.54
CA ALA A 120 -3.12 -8.41 -13.20
C ALA A 120 -2.58 -8.06 -14.59
N LEU A 121 -1.26 -8.09 -14.79
CA LEU A 121 -0.65 -7.75 -16.08
C LEU A 121 -1.14 -8.64 -17.23
N ALA A 122 -1.29 -9.94 -17.02
CA ALA A 122 -1.65 -10.86 -18.10
C ALA A 122 -3.00 -10.50 -18.77
N PRO A 123 -4.12 -10.38 -18.05
CA PRO A 123 -5.38 -9.96 -18.65
C PRO A 123 -5.36 -8.49 -19.13
N MET A 124 -4.65 -7.58 -18.45
CA MET A 124 -4.53 -6.19 -18.89
C MET A 124 -3.76 -6.07 -20.21
N MET A 125 -2.70 -6.87 -20.41
CA MET A 125 -1.97 -6.92 -21.69
C MET A 125 -2.86 -7.46 -22.81
N ALA A 126 -3.65 -8.49 -22.56
CA ALA A 126 -4.61 -9.01 -23.52
C ALA A 126 -5.70 -7.98 -23.90
N ALA A 127 -6.14 -7.18 -22.93
CA ALA A 127 -7.11 -6.11 -23.14
C ALA A 127 -6.48 -4.81 -23.71
N GLY A 128 -5.17 -4.68 -23.73
CA GLY A 128 -4.43 -3.48 -24.15
C GLY A 128 -4.59 -2.27 -23.22
N ARG A 129 -5.17 -2.44 -22.03
CA ARG A 129 -5.41 -1.37 -21.07
C ARG A 129 -5.47 -1.91 -19.64
N GLY A 130 -5.15 -1.04 -18.68
CA GLY A 130 -5.25 -1.33 -17.25
C GLY A 130 -4.39 -0.41 -16.40
N HIS A 131 -4.62 -0.46 -15.10
CA HIS A 131 -3.82 0.28 -14.14
C HIS A 131 -3.51 -0.59 -12.92
N ILE A 132 -2.26 -0.67 -12.53
CA ILE A 132 -1.82 -1.35 -11.31
C ILE A 132 -1.32 -0.29 -10.33
N VAL A 133 -1.88 -0.30 -9.12
CA VAL A 133 -1.46 0.59 -8.04
C VAL A 133 -0.84 -0.25 -6.93
N ASN A 134 0.42 0.00 -6.65
CA ASN A 134 1.18 -0.68 -5.60
C ASN A 134 1.34 0.24 -4.38
N VAL A 135 0.71 -0.14 -3.26
CA VAL A 135 0.85 0.60 -2.00
C VAL A 135 2.16 0.19 -1.33
N ILE A 136 3.09 1.12 -1.33
CA ILE A 136 4.44 0.91 -0.82
C ILE A 136 4.56 1.51 0.60
N SER A 137 5.26 2.58 0.76
CA SER A 137 5.48 3.41 1.96
C SER A 137 6.61 4.39 1.68
N LEU A 138 6.77 5.43 2.48
CA LEU A 138 8.01 6.22 2.53
C LEU A 138 9.22 5.36 2.89
N ALA A 139 9.02 4.26 3.62
CA ALA A 139 10.05 3.26 3.92
C ALA A 139 10.58 2.50 2.67
N GLY A 140 9.95 2.67 1.50
CA GLY A 140 10.46 2.21 0.20
C GLY A 140 11.29 3.27 -0.54
N ILE A 141 11.46 4.47 0.04
CA ILE A 141 12.29 5.55 -0.49
C ILE A 141 13.55 5.74 0.35
N VAL A 142 13.43 5.57 1.67
CA VAL A 142 14.52 5.72 2.64
C VAL A 142 14.40 4.64 3.71
N ALA A 143 15.54 4.14 4.19
CA ALA A 143 15.55 3.19 5.29
C ALA A 143 15.11 3.86 6.60
N ALA A 144 14.14 3.27 7.29
CA ALA A 144 13.62 3.76 8.56
C ALA A 144 14.26 2.99 9.73
N PRO A 145 14.87 3.69 10.70
CA PRO A 145 15.43 3.06 11.90
C PRO A 145 14.33 2.35 12.70
N GLY A 146 14.62 1.14 13.19
CA GLY A 146 13.64 0.27 13.86
C GLY A 146 12.69 -0.47 12.90
N GLU A 147 12.70 -0.13 11.61
CA GLU A 147 11.82 -0.69 10.58
C GLU A 147 12.63 -1.27 9.40
N VAL A 148 13.85 -1.78 9.66
CA VAL A 148 14.83 -2.11 8.60
C VAL A 148 14.34 -3.23 7.69
N ALA A 149 13.84 -4.33 8.25
CA ALA A 149 13.31 -5.44 7.45
C ALA A 149 12.08 -5.01 6.64
N TYR A 150 11.18 -4.24 7.23
CA TYR A 150 10.04 -3.64 6.52
C TYR A 150 10.52 -2.72 5.39
N SER A 151 11.48 -1.84 5.65
CA SER A 151 12.06 -0.96 4.62
C SER A 151 12.64 -1.74 3.46
N ALA A 152 13.36 -2.84 3.72
CA ALA A 152 13.92 -3.71 2.68
C ALA A 152 12.81 -4.27 1.77
N THR A 153 11.68 -4.72 2.34
CA THR A 153 10.55 -5.23 1.54
C THR A 153 9.92 -4.13 0.68
N LYS A 154 9.81 -2.92 1.21
CA LYS A 154 9.20 -1.79 0.50
C LYS A 154 10.14 -1.21 -0.57
N HIS A 155 11.46 -1.30 -0.40
CA HIS A 155 12.44 -1.02 -1.47
C HIS A 155 12.35 -2.05 -2.60
N ALA A 156 12.24 -3.34 -2.28
CA ALA A 156 12.02 -4.38 -3.29
C ALA A 156 10.72 -4.12 -4.09
N ALA A 157 9.63 -3.82 -3.40
CA ALA A 157 8.35 -3.47 -4.02
C ALA A 157 8.45 -2.21 -4.90
N MET A 158 9.21 -1.18 -4.48
CA MET A 158 9.43 0.04 -5.27
C MET A 158 10.21 -0.27 -6.55
N ALA A 159 11.33 -0.98 -6.44
CA ALA A 159 12.16 -1.33 -7.58
C ALA A 159 11.37 -2.17 -8.60
N PHE A 160 10.59 -3.15 -8.13
CA PHE A 160 9.74 -3.96 -9.01
C PHE A 160 8.65 -3.12 -9.70
N THR A 161 7.99 -2.22 -8.96
CA THR A 161 6.93 -1.36 -9.50
C THR A 161 7.43 -0.47 -10.63
N LEU A 162 8.50 0.27 -10.39
CA LEU A 162 9.06 1.18 -11.39
C LEU A 162 9.74 0.44 -12.53
N GLY A 163 10.45 -0.66 -12.23
CA GLY A 163 11.07 -1.53 -13.24
C GLY A 163 10.04 -2.11 -14.20
N THR A 164 8.92 -2.61 -13.68
CA THR A 164 7.82 -3.11 -14.51
C THR A 164 7.27 -2.03 -15.45
N LEU A 165 7.05 -0.81 -14.95
CA LEU A 165 6.61 0.29 -15.81
C LEU A 165 7.64 0.62 -16.90
N PHE A 166 8.94 0.64 -16.57
CA PHE A 166 9.99 0.90 -17.55
C PHE A 166 10.05 -0.19 -18.63
N ASP A 167 9.92 -1.45 -18.24
CA ASP A 167 9.91 -2.57 -19.19
C ASP A 167 8.68 -2.55 -20.10
N LEU A 168 7.49 -2.23 -19.57
CA LEU A 168 6.29 -1.99 -20.38
C LEU A 168 6.53 -0.90 -21.43
N ARG A 169 7.11 0.23 -21.04
CA ARG A 169 7.39 1.34 -21.96
C ARG A 169 8.46 0.96 -23.00
N ARG A 170 9.50 0.21 -22.59
CA ARG A 170 10.53 -0.34 -23.48
C ARG A 170 9.94 -1.32 -24.51
N ALA A 171 8.96 -2.12 -24.09
CA ALA A 171 8.23 -3.04 -24.97
C ALA A 171 7.16 -2.36 -25.84
N GLY A 172 7.00 -1.03 -25.78
CA GLY A 172 5.98 -0.29 -26.54
C GLY A 172 4.58 -0.35 -25.95
N VAL A 173 4.39 -0.96 -24.81
CA VAL A 173 3.08 -1.05 -24.13
C VAL A 173 2.77 0.28 -23.45
N ARG A 174 1.78 1.01 -23.96
CA ARG A 174 1.41 2.34 -23.46
C ARG A 174 0.05 2.40 -22.77
N GLY A 175 -0.82 1.41 -23.01
CA GLY A 175 -2.18 1.37 -22.47
C GLY A 175 -2.26 0.84 -21.03
N ILE A 176 -1.13 0.42 -20.43
CA ILE A 176 -1.07 -0.07 -19.05
C ILE A 176 -0.21 0.87 -18.22
N ASP A 177 -0.76 1.33 -17.10
CA ASP A 177 -0.04 2.14 -16.12
C ASP A 177 0.29 1.34 -14.87
N VAL A 178 1.42 1.68 -14.25
CA VAL A 178 1.83 1.12 -12.95
C VAL A 178 2.26 2.28 -12.06
N SER A 179 1.65 2.39 -10.89
CA SER A 179 1.87 3.48 -9.94
C SER A 179 2.35 2.97 -8.59
N ALA A 180 3.42 3.56 -8.08
CA ALA A 180 3.86 3.41 -6.69
C ALA A 180 3.20 4.49 -5.81
N VAL A 181 2.52 4.10 -4.73
CA VAL A 181 1.99 5.02 -3.73
C VAL A 181 2.80 4.88 -2.45
N CYS A 182 3.40 5.98 -2.00
CA CYS A 182 4.28 6.02 -0.84
C CYS A 182 3.69 6.93 0.24
N PRO A 183 2.79 6.41 1.08
CA PRO A 183 2.26 7.15 2.21
C PRO A 183 3.26 7.26 3.35
N ASP A 184 3.13 8.31 4.16
CA ASP A 184 3.66 8.42 5.51
C ASP A 184 2.88 7.49 6.46
N GLY A 185 3.16 7.51 7.76
CA GLY A 185 2.41 6.71 8.72
C GLY A 185 0.89 6.90 8.60
N ILE A 186 0.14 5.81 8.55
CA ILE A 186 -1.32 5.80 8.43
C ILE A 186 -1.91 5.21 9.70
N TRP A 187 -2.89 5.90 10.29
CA TRP A 187 -3.61 5.38 11.45
C TRP A 187 -4.54 4.24 11.03
N THR A 188 -4.10 3.04 11.27
CA THR A 188 -4.77 1.77 10.94
C THR A 188 -4.50 0.78 12.05
N PRO A 189 -5.21 -0.36 12.12
CA PRO A 189 -4.90 -1.44 13.08
C PRO A 189 -3.42 -1.85 13.08
N MET A 190 -2.72 -1.72 11.94
CA MET A 190 -1.28 -1.99 11.82
C MET A 190 -0.40 -1.08 12.70
N LEU A 191 -0.84 0.14 13.04
CA LEU A 191 -0.10 1.08 13.89
C LEU A 191 -0.71 1.25 15.30
N GLU A 192 -1.88 0.69 15.57
CA GLU A 192 -2.56 0.85 16.86
C GLU A 192 -1.73 0.25 18.01
N ASP A 193 -1.17 -0.94 17.81
CA ASP A 193 -0.32 -1.64 18.79
C ASP A 193 1.12 -1.07 18.85
N LYS A 194 1.46 -0.10 18.02
CA LYS A 194 2.78 0.52 17.90
C LYS A 194 2.93 1.86 18.64
N LEU A 195 1.88 2.32 19.32
CA LEU A 195 1.92 3.61 20.02
C LEU A 195 2.94 3.67 21.16
N ASP A 196 3.25 2.54 21.76
CA ASP A 196 4.23 2.41 22.86
C ASP A 196 5.54 1.75 22.42
N ASP A 197 5.64 1.33 21.17
CA ASP A 197 6.83 0.71 20.62
C ASP A 197 7.85 1.76 20.15
N PRO A 198 9.00 1.92 20.84
CA PRO A 198 10.00 2.92 20.48
C PRO A 198 10.65 2.66 19.12
N ASP A 199 10.63 1.42 18.62
CA ASP A 199 11.23 1.04 17.35
C ASP A 199 10.34 1.37 16.17
N SER A 200 9.05 1.65 16.40
CA SER A 200 8.12 2.14 15.38
C SER A 200 8.05 3.67 15.28
N ALA A 201 8.87 4.40 16.05
CA ALA A 201 8.81 5.85 16.11
C ALA A 201 8.99 6.54 14.75
N ALA A 202 9.74 5.92 13.83
CA ALA A 202 9.94 6.44 12.47
C ALA A 202 8.60 6.62 11.73
N SER A 203 7.64 5.71 11.89
CA SER A 203 6.28 5.79 11.33
C SER A 203 5.47 6.99 11.86
N PHE A 204 5.88 7.61 12.97
CA PHE A 204 5.27 8.81 13.55
C PHE A 204 6.08 10.09 13.30
N SER A 205 7.18 10.02 12.53
CA SER A 205 8.10 11.14 12.31
C SER A 205 7.52 12.26 11.46
N GLY A 206 6.49 11.97 10.69
CA GLY A 206 5.79 12.92 9.82
C GLY A 206 4.39 13.28 10.29
N GLN A 207 3.52 13.45 9.31
CA GLN A 207 2.10 13.60 9.54
C GLN A 207 1.45 12.23 9.55
N LEU A 208 0.81 11.87 10.66
CA LEU A 208 -0.01 10.66 10.71
C LEU A 208 -1.26 10.91 9.86
N LEU A 209 -1.46 10.08 8.86
CA LEU A 209 -2.54 10.18 7.89
C LEU A 209 -3.74 9.34 8.32
N THR A 210 -4.93 9.66 7.81
CA THR A 210 -6.05 8.74 7.87
C THR A 210 -6.11 7.85 6.62
N PRO A 211 -6.70 6.64 6.70
CA PRO A 211 -6.88 5.78 5.53
C PRO A 211 -7.58 6.48 4.36
N GLU A 212 -8.59 7.30 4.65
CA GLU A 212 -9.38 8.01 3.65
C GLU A 212 -8.57 9.08 2.91
N GLN A 213 -7.60 9.71 3.58
CA GLN A 213 -6.69 10.66 2.93
C GLN A 213 -5.83 9.98 1.86
N VAL A 214 -5.31 8.79 2.17
CA VAL A 214 -4.51 8.01 1.22
C VAL A 214 -5.39 7.40 0.13
N ALA A 215 -6.56 6.88 0.48
CA ALA A 215 -7.53 6.34 -0.48
C ALA A 215 -7.92 7.38 -1.53
N ARG A 216 -8.20 8.63 -1.12
CA ARG A 216 -8.49 9.74 -2.06
C ARG A 216 -7.33 10.03 -3.02
N GLU A 217 -6.07 9.94 -2.56
CA GLU A 217 -4.92 10.11 -3.48
C GLU A 217 -4.82 8.94 -4.47
N ILE A 218 -5.11 7.72 -4.04
CA ILE A 218 -5.22 6.56 -4.95
C ILE A 218 -6.36 6.75 -5.94
N GLY A 219 -7.52 7.20 -5.50
CA GLY A 219 -8.64 7.55 -6.37
C GLY A 219 -8.27 8.57 -7.46
N LYS A 220 -7.48 9.60 -7.13
CA LYS A 220 -6.97 10.55 -8.14
C LYS A 220 -6.03 9.92 -9.16
N LEU A 221 -5.27 8.88 -8.79
CA LEU A 221 -4.40 8.17 -9.71
C LEU A 221 -5.18 7.40 -10.78
N THR A 222 -6.41 6.95 -10.49
CA THR A 222 -7.24 6.27 -11.48
C THR A 222 -7.69 7.19 -12.63
N GLU A 223 -7.70 8.51 -12.40
CA GLU A 223 -8.03 9.52 -13.41
C GLU A 223 -6.77 10.06 -14.10
N ARG A 224 -5.68 10.21 -13.34
CA ARG A 224 -4.40 10.75 -13.83
C ARG A 224 -3.24 9.90 -13.30
N PRO A 225 -2.92 8.79 -13.96
CA PRO A 225 -1.85 7.90 -13.55
C PRO A 225 -0.49 8.62 -13.47
N ARG A 226 0.28 8.32 -12.44
CA ARG A 226 1.65 8.82 -12.24
C ARG A 226 2.51 7.67 -11.75
N PRO A 227 3.77 7.56 -12.20
CA PRO A 227 4.67 6.49 -11.75
C PRO A 227 4.88 6.46 -10.25
N LEU A 228 4.87 7.64 -9.60
CA LEU A 228 5.11 7.79 -8.16
C LEU A 228 4.19 8.84 -7.56
N ALA A 229 3.50 8.47 -6.49
CA ALA A 229 2.69 9.35 -5.66
C ALA A 229 3.16 9.26 -4.19
N ILE A 230 3.66 10.36 -3.66
CA ILE A 230 4.10 10.47 -2.26
C ILE A 230 3.04 11.23 -1.47
N VAL A 231 2.65 10.71 -0.31
CA VAL A 231 1.60 11.28 0.52
C VAL A 231 2.10 11.47 1.95
N PRO A 232 2.23 12.70 2.44
CA PRO A 232 2.03 13.97 1.74
C PRO A 232 3.22 14.31 0.81
N ARG A 233 2.95 15.05 -0.25
CA ARG A 233 3.93 15.30 -1.35
C ARG A 233 5.25 15.93 -0.89
N TRP A 234 5.21 16.80 0.12
CA TRP A 234 6.39 17.51 0.62
C TRP A 234 7.43 16.60 1.28
N ARG A 235 7.03 15.39 1.72
CA ARG A 235 7.96 14.41 2.33
C ARG A 235 8.99 13.88 1.34
N GLY A 236 8.61 13.75 0.08
CA GLY A 236 9.45 13.12 -0.94
C GLY A 236 10.82 13.78 -1.13
N PRO A 237 10.90 15.09 -1.42
CA PRO A 237 12.19 15.78 -1.56
C PRO A 237 13.05 15.71 -0.30
N MET A 238 12.45 15.83 0.88
CA MET A 238 13.16 15.77 2.16
C MET A 238 13.82 14.41 2.38
N LEU A 239 13.10 13.31 2.13
CA LEU A 239 13.61 11.96 2.35
C LEU A 239 14.67 11.57 1.32
N ARG A 240 14.49 11.97 0.05
CA ARG A 240 15.49 11.77 -0.99
C ARG A 240 16.79 12.51 -0.69
N LEU A 241 16.71 13.71 -0.11
CA LEU A 241 17.89 14.45 0.32
C LEU A 241 18.61 13.72 1.47
N ALA A 242 17.86 13.14 2.41
CA ALA A 242 18.43 12.36 3.50
C ALA A 242 19.14 11.09 2.99
N ASP A 243 18.55 10.41 2.00
CA ASP A 243 19.13 9.24 1.37
C ASP A 243 20.41 9.57 0.57
N LEU A 244 20.45 10.73 -0.07
CA LEU A 244 21.61 11.20 -0.83
C LEU A 244 22.82 11.51 0.07
N PHE A 245 22.59 11.87 1.34
CA PHE A 245 23.63 12.26 2.30
C PHE A 245 23.61 11.39 3.58
N PRO A 246 23.90 10.08 3.49
CA PRO A 246 23.71 9.14 4.60
C PRO A 246 24.58 9.49 5.83
N ARG A 247 25.79 10.02 5.63
CA ARG A 247 26.66 10.45 6.74
C ARG A 247 26.03 11.59 7.55
N LEU A 248 25.35 12.53 6.88
CA LEU A 248 24.63 13.62 7.54
C LEU A 248 23.36 13.10 8.23
N ALA A 249 22.61 12.23 7.55
CA ALA A 249 21.43 11.60 8.10
C ALA A 249 21.74 10.84 9.39
N ILE A 250 22.83 10.05 9.42
CA ILE A 250 23.27 9.34 10.63
C ILE A 250 23.63 10.31 11.77
N ARG A 251 24.30 11.44 11.48
CA ARG A 251 24.62 12.44 12.50
C ARG A 251 23.37 13.11 13.10
N LEU A 252 22.35 13.33 12.27
CA LEU A 252 21.08 13.95 12.69
C LEU A 252 20.10 12.94 13.31
N LEU A 253 20.36 11.63 13.13
CA LEU A 253 19.45 10.57 13.56
C LEU A 253 19.01 10.67 15.03
N PRO A 254 19.87 10.94 16.03
CA PRO A 254 19.44 11.07 17.42
C PRO A 254 18.38 12.15 17.62
N ALA A 255 18.54 13.31 16.97
CA ALA A 255 17.59 14.42 17.05
C ALA A 255 16.28 14.08 16.32
N LEU A 256 16.37 13.44 15.13
CA LEU A 256 15.20 13.02 14.37
C LEU A 256 14.39 11.98 15.13
N MET A 257 15.03 10.97 15.73
CA MET A 257 14.36 9.95 16.53
C MET A 257 13.77 10.49 17.83
N TRP A 258 14.43 11.48 18.46
CA TRP A 258 13.87 12.17 19.61
C TRP A 258 12.57 12.91 19.24
N ASP A 259 12.55 13.65 18.13
CA ASP A 259 11.33 14.33 17.63
C ASP A 259 10.25 13.31 17.26
N ALA A 260 10.61 12.23 16.57
CA ALA A 260 9.69 11.15 16.19
C ALA A 260 9.01 10.53 17.42
N ARG A 261 9.79 10.19 18.47
CA ARG A 261 9.26 9.67 19.75
C ARG A 261 8.39 10.70 20.49
N ARG A 262 8.74 11.98 20.39
CA ARG A 262 7.92 13.06 20.96
C ARG A 262 6.57 13.16 20.25
N ARG A 263 6.55 13.04 18.92
CA ARG A 263 5.33 13.03 18.10
C ARG A 263 4.49 11.78 18.38
N GLN A 264 5.10 10.60 18.45
CA GLN A 264 4.43 9.35 18.81
C GLN A 264 3.68 9.49 20.14
N ARG A 265 4.33 9.98 21.20
CA ARG A 265 3.71 10.25 22.49
C ARG A 265 2.61 11.32 22.43
N ARG A 266 2.73 12.30 21.53
CA ARG A 266 1.68 13.29 21.31
C ARG A 266 0.46 12.66 20.64
N TYR A 267 0.66 11.86 19.59
CA TYR A 267 -0.44 11.14 18.93
C TYR A 267 -1.13 10.19 19.90
N LYS A 268 -0.37 9.42 20.68
CA LYS A 268 -0.95 8.55 21.72
C LYS A 268 -1.92 9.33 22.62
N ARG A 269 -1.48 10.45 23.20
CA ARG A 269 -2.34 11.29 24.06
C ARG A 269 -3.58 11.84 23.34
N LEU A 270 -3.45 12.20 22.07
CA LEU A 270 -4.57 12.71 21.28
C LEU A 270 -5.60 11.63 20.98
N ILE A 271 -5.13 10.41 20.68
CA ILE A 271 -5.98 9.24 20.41
C ILE A 271 -6.70 8.81 21.68
N GLU A 272 -5.97 8.65 22.79
CA GLU A 272 -6.54 8.30 24.10
C GLU A 272 -7.59 9.34 24.58
N ALA A 273 -7.40 10.61 24.22
CA ALA A 273 -8.34 11.67 24.54
C ALA A 273 -9.51 11.81 23.53
N GLY A 274 -9.60 10.94 22.51
CA GLY A 274 -10.61 11.03 21.44
C GLY A 274 -10.49 12.28 20.55
N LYS A 275 -9.31 12.94 20.55
CA LYS A 275 -9.07 14.19 19.81
C LYS A 275 -8.39 13.98 18.46
N TRP A 276 -8.14 12.74 18.08
CA TRP A 276 -7.54 12.36 16.80
C TRP A 276 -8.03 10.96 16.40
N PRO A 277 -8.32 10.65 15.11
CA PRO A 277 -8.30 11.60 13.99
C PRO A 277 -9.37 12.69 14.17
N LYS A 278 -9.06 13.90 13.72
CA LYS A 278 -10.08 14.96 13.66
C LYS A 278 -11.10 14.55 12.60
N GLN A 279 -12.34 14.38 13.02
CA GLN A 279 -13.51 14.18 12.15
C GLN A 279 -13.69 15.34 11.18
#